data_12a602844c31ec3fcf24c26386baa044
#
_entry.id   12a602844c31ec3fcf24c26386baa044
#
_cell.length_a   1.000
_cell.length_b   1.000
_cell.length_c   1.000
_cell.angle_alpha   90.00
_cell.angle_beta   90.00
_cell.angle_gamma   90.00
#
_symmetry.space_group_name_H-M   'P 1'
#
loop_
_entity.id
_entity.type
_entity.pdbx_description
1 polymer ?
#
loop_
_entity_poly.entity_id
_entity_poly.type
_entity_poly.pdbx_seq_one_letter_code
_entity_poly.pdbx_strand_id
1 'polypeptide(L)'
;MLILALSKNLMEQANTTAAGGWKRMTGHEIMGKTIGIIGLGRIGREVAIRANAFGMKCVGYGRYWPEDFAMEQNITRMDGVIQLLHESDIVTLHTNLTKETRGMISAATINYMQDGAILINCGRGELTHAADIAAALERGKLGGYGADVLDQEPPPADHPLLGAKNCIITPHVGSRTFESVQRQASMATQNLVNLLKGEKALAQVNDVEPPAALI
;
A
#
# COMPACT_ATOMS: atom_id res chain seq x y z
N MET A 1 5.47 -7.75 2.54
CA MET A 1 4.71 -9.02 2.54
C MET A 1 4.01 -9.25 1.21
N LEU A 2 3.00 -8.45 0.80
CA LEU A 2 2.23 -8.65 -0.45
C LEU A 2 3.12 -8.70 -1.70
N ILE A 3 4.11 -7.82 -1.83
CA ILE A 3 5.09 -7.83 -2.93
C ILE A 3 5.76 -9.21 -3.06
N LEU A 4 6.31 -9.73 -1.96
CA LEU A 4 6.99 -11.03 -1.95
C LEU A 4 6.03 -12.18 -2.24
N ALA A 5 4.83 -12.14 -1.68
CA ALA A 5 3.82 -13.16 -1.90
C ALA A 5 3.40 -13.26 -3.37
N LEU A 6 3.18 -12.11 -4.04
CA LEU A 6 2.85 -12.04 -5.46
C LEU A 6 4.05 -12.43 -6.33
N SER A 7 5.24 -11.87 -6.07
CA SER A 7 6.44 -12.18 -6.86
C SER A 7 6.82 -13.66 -6.85
N LYS A 8 6.47 -14.39 -5.78
CA LYS A 8 6.77 -15.81 -5.60
C LYS A 8 5.58 -16.74 -5.80
N ASN A 9 4.42 -16.25 -6.22
CA ASN A 9 3.18 -17.03 -6.34
C ASN A 9 2.87 -17.80 -5.04
N LEU A 10 3.13 -17.19 -3.88
CA LEU A 10 3.15 -17.86 -2.58
C LEU A 10 1.79 -18.53 -2.26
N MET A 11 0.68 -17.83 -2.50
CA MET A 11 -0.65 -18.33 -2.16
C MET A 11 -1.00 -19.59 -2.96
N GLU A 12 -0.76 -19.58 -4.28
CA GLU A 12 -1.05 -20.75 -5.13
C GLU A 12 -0.17 -21.95 -4.76
N GLN A 13 1.14 -21.73 -4.56
CA GLN A 13 2.05 -22.79 -4.16
C GLN A 13 1.68 -23.40 -2.80
N ALA A 14 1.40 -22.54 -1.81
CA ALA A 14 1.02 -22.98 -0.47
C ALA A 14 -0.29 -23.77 -0.48
N ASN A 15 -1.32 -23.27 -1.17
CA ASN A 15 -2.62 -23.92 -1.28
C ASN A 15 -2.51 -25.26 -2.04
N THR A 16 -1.76 -25.30 -3.14
CA THR A 16 -1.53 -26.52 -3.91
C THR A 16 -0.84 -27.60 -3.05
N THR A 17 0.18 -27.19 -2.28
CA THR A 17 0.90 -28.13 -1.40
C THR A 17 0.02 -28.59 -0.24
N ALA A 18 -0.75 -27.71 0.36
CA ALA A 18 -1.70 -28.06 1.43
C ALA A 18 -2.79 -29.04 0.95
N ALA A 19 -3.16 -28.97 -0.34
CA ALA A 19 -4.09 -29.94 -0.97
C ALA A 19 -3.40 -31.25 -1.42
N GLY A 20 -2.14 -31.50 -1.05
CA GLY A 20 -1.39 -32.70 -1.40
C GLY A 20 -0.71 -32.68 -2.78
N GLY A 21 -0.78 -31.55 -3.49
CA GLY A 21 -0.08 -31.36 -4.76
C GLY A 21 1.39 -30.98 -4.55
N TRP A 22 2.18 -31.09 -5.63
CA TRP A 22 3.61 -30.69 -5.64
C TRP A 22 3.96 -30.03 -6.96
N LYS A 23 3.56 -28.76 -7.11
CA LYS A 23 3.80 -27.95 -8.32
C LYS A 23 4.86 -26.89 -8.04
N ARG A 24 6.00 -26.97 -8.71
CA ARG A 24 7.04 -25.96 -8.64
C ARG A 24 6.70 -24.81 -9.61
N MET A 25 6.29 -23.68 -9.08
CA MET A 25 6.03 -22.48 -9.89
C MET A 25 7.27 -21.59 -9.88
N THR A 26 7.63 -21.10 -11.06
CA THR A 26 8.70 -20.11 -11.18
C THR A 26 8.15 -18.72 -10.82
N GLY A 27 8.78 -18.07 -9.87
CA GLY A 27 8.50 -16.68 -9.50
C GLY A 27 9.58 -15.73 -9.99
N HIS A 28 9.49 -14.49 -9.56
CA HIS A 28 10.44 -13.42 -9.87
C HIS A 28 11.23 -12.99 -8.65
N GLU A 29 12.46 -12.56 -8.87
CA GLU A 29 13.24 -11.84 -7.87
C GLU A 29 12.83 -10.37 -7.84
N ILE A 30 12.90 -9.76 -6.65
CA ILE A 30 12.66 -8.31 -6.51
C ILE A 30 13.98 -7.51 -6.47
N MET A 31 15.10 -8.16 -6.21
CA MET A 31 16.43 -7.55 -6.27
C MET A 31 16.67 -6.95 -7.66
N GLY A 32 17.16 -5.72 -7.71
CA GLY A 32 17.43 -4.99 -8.95
C GLY A 32 16.20 -4.44 -9.67
N LYS A 33 14.98 -4.81 -9.23
CA LYS A 33 13.72 -4.28 -9.75
C LYS A 33 13.48 -2.86 -9.25
N THR A 34 12.74 -2.06 -10.03
CA THR A 34 12.33 -0.71 -9.66
C THR A 34 10.99 -0.74 -8.93
N ILE A 35 10.94 -0.13 -7.74
CA ILE A 35 9.71 0.12 -7.00
C ILE A 35 9.34 1.61 -7.08
N GLY A 36 8.15 1.89 -7.58
CA GLY A 36 7.53 3.21 -7.60
C GLY A 36 6.67 3.44 -6.37
N ILE A 37 7.03 4.42 -5.56
CA ILE A 37 6.34 4.74 -4.31
C ILE A 37 5.53 6.03 -4.50
N ILE A 38 4.21 5.92 -4.54
CA ILE A 38 3.33 7.08 -4.62
C ILE A 38 2.97 7.52 -3.21
N GLY A 39 3.62 8.59 -2.75
CA GLY A 39 3.49 9.13 -1.40
C GLY A 39 4.62 8.69 -0.45
N LEU A 40 5.56 9.61 -0.18
CA LEU A 40 6.67 9.42 0.76
C LEU A 40 6.34 10.02 2.15
N GLY A 41 5.14 9.73 2.65
CA GLY A 41 4.75 9.97 4.04
C GLY A 41 5.39 8.94 4.99
N ARG A 42 4.92 8.89 6.23
CA ARG A 42 5.47 7.98 7.26
C ARG A 42 5.53 6.52 6.77
N ILE A 43 4.47 6.00 6.17
CA ILE A 43 4.40 4.60 5.70
C ILE A 43 5.26 4.40 4.45
N GLY A 44 5.18 5.30 3.46
CA GLY A 44 5.97 5.20 2.23
C GLY A 44 7.48 5.20 2.48
N ARG A 45 7.96 5.97 3.46
CA ARG A 45 9.36 5.96 3.91
C ARG A 45 9.77 4.60 4.47
N GLU A 46 8.94 4.01 5.33
CA GLU A 46 9.20 2.68 5.89
C GLU A 46 9.24 1.58 4.82
N VAL A 47 8.44 1.73 3.76
CA VAL A 47 8.49 0.84 2.60
C VAL A 47 9.77 1.05 1.81
N ALA A 48 10.19 2.29 1.57
CA ALA A 48 11.42 2.60 0.85
C ALA A 48 12.67 2.00 1.53
N ILE A 49 12.80 2.17 2.85
CA ILE A 49 13.91 1.57 3.64
C ILE A 49 13.97 0.06 3.42
N ARG A 50 12.83 -0.62 3.48
CA ARG A 50 12.76 -2.08 3.31
C ARG A 50 12.99 -2.51 1.86
N ALA A 51 12.51 -1.75 0.90
CA ALA A 51 12.77 -2.01 -0.52
C ALA A 51 14.27 -1.90 -0.84
N ASN A 52 14.94 -0.87 -0.33
CA ASN A 52 16.41 -0.73 -0.44
C ASN A 52 17.14 -1.92 0.20
N ALA A 53 16.70 -2.40 1.38
CA ALA A 53 17.29 -3.56 2.05
C ALA A 53 17.14 -4.87 1.22
N PHE A 54 16.11 -4.94 0.36
CA PHE A 54 15.94 -6.02 -0.62
C PHE A 54 16.68 -5.77 -1.94
N GLY A 55 17.49 -4.72 -2.04
CA GLY A 55 18.27 -4.40 -3.24
C GLY A 55 17.43 -3.88 -4.41
N MET A 56 16.26 -3.29 -4.13
CA MET A 56 15.43 -2.65 -5.16
C MET A 56 15.93 -1.23 -5.46
N LYS A 57 15.62 -0.74 -6.66
CA LYS A 57 15.76 0.68 -7.01
C LYS A 57 14.49 1.41 -6.62
N CYS A 58 14.60 2.49 -5.84
CA CYS A 58 13.46 3.24 -5.38
C CYS A 58 13.25 4.50 -6.22
N VAL A 59 12.06 4.66 -6.78
CA VAL A 59 11.60 5.92 -7.38
C VAL A 59 10.35 6.39 -6.64
N GLY A 60 10.11 7.70 -6.58
CA GLY A 60 9.01 8.23 -5.79
C GLY A 60 8.33 9.44 -6.42
N TYR A 61 7.05 9.61 -6.10
CA TYR A 61 6.26 10.78 -6.45
C TYR A 61 5.33 11.17 -5.29
N GLY A 62 5.18 12.46 -5.04
CA GLY A 62 4.25 12.98 -4.02
C GLY A 62 4.23 14.49 -3.99
N ARG A 63 3.11 15.05 -3.51
CA ARG A 63 2.94 16.51 -3.32
C ARG A 63 3.99 17.07 -2.35
N TYR A 64 4.22 16.36 -1.25
CA TYR A 64 5.30 16.65 -0.30
C TYR A 64 6.48 15.74 -0.62
N TRP A 65 7.64 16.35 -0.81
CA TRP A 65 8.87 15.62 -1.09
C TRP A 65 9.86 15.80 0.07
N PRO A 66 10.24 14.71 0.74
CA PRO A 66 11.18 14.72 1.86
C PRO A 66 12.61 14.66 1.36
N GLU A 67 13.19 15.78 0.98
CA GLU A 67 14.48 15.87 0.27
C GLU A 67 15.61 15.10 0.96
N ASP A 68 15.86 15.41 2.25
CA ASP A 68 16.95 14.77 3.03
C ASP A 68 16.78 13.24 3.08
N PHE A 69 15.57 12.77 3.36
CA PHE A 69 15.27 11.34 3.40
C PHE A 69 15.43 10.69 2.02
N ALA A 70 14.96 11.34 0.97
CA ALA A 70 15.07 10.82 -0.39
C ALA A 70 16.53 10.69 -0.83
N MET A 71 17.36 11.66 -0.48
CA MET A 71 18.80 11.63 -0.73
C MET A 71 19.49 10.52 0.08
N GLU A 72 19.21 10.43 1.38
CA GLU A 72 19.76 9.37 2.26
C GLU A 72 19.42 7.96 1.75
N GLN A 73 18.19 7.78 1.28
CA GLN A 73 17.68 6.48 0.81
C GLN A 73 17.85 6.27 -0.70
N ASN A 74 18.56 7.14 -1.42
CA ASN A 74 18.77 7.08 -2.87
C ASN A 74 17.45 6.91 -3.65
N ILE A 75 16.41 7.69 -3.29
CA ILE A 75 15.12 7.66 -3.96
C ILE A 75 15.11 8.70 -5.08
N THR A 76 14.96 8.28 -6.32
CA THR A 76 14.84 9.19 -7.45
C THR A 76 13.44 9.80 -7.51
N ARG A 77 13.36 11.13 -7.56
CA ARG A 77 12.10 11.85 -7.72
C ARG A 77 11.59 11.74 -9.15
N MET A 78 10.31 11.41 -9.31
CA MET A 78 9.61 11.45 -10.59
C MET A 78 8.80 12.75 -10.72
N ASP A 79 8.71 13.29 -11.93
CA ASP A 79 7.97 14.54 -12.20
C ASP A 79 6.45 14.36 -12.13
N GLY A 80 5.97 13.12 -12.31
CA GLY A 80 4.56 12.80 -12.28
C GLY A 80 4.25 11.31 -12.12
N VAL A 81 2.98 11.02 -11.84
CA VAL A 81 2.51 9.63 -11.69
C VAL A 81 2.78 8.80 -12.94
N ILE A 82 2.54 9.34 -14.14
CA ILE A 82 2.72 8.59 -15.38
C ILE A 82 4.17 8.15 -15.59
N GLN A 83 5.13 9.05 -15.31
CA GLN A 83 6.55 8.71 -15.39
C GLN A 83 6.89 7.59 -14.38
N LEU A 84 6.41 7.72 -13.13
CA LEU A 84 6.63 6.69 -12.11
C LEU A 84 6.06 5.34 -12.55
N LEU A 85 4.84 5.30 -13.10
CA LEU A 85 4.22 4.07 -13.58
C LEU A 85 5.02 3.41 -14.69
N HIS A 86 5.57 4.20 -15.61
CA HIS A 86 6.38 3.73 -16.72
C HIS A 86 7.73 3.13 -16.27
N GLU A 87 8.37 3.71 -15.27
CA GLU A 87 9.70 3.31 -14.79
C GLU A 87 9.67 2.12 -13.79
N SER A 88 8.46 1.72 -13.34
CA SER A 88 8.33 0.81 -12.19
C SER A 88 7.91 -0.60 -12.58
N ASP A 89 8.65 -1.61 -12.12
CA ASP A 89 8.22 -3.02 -12.12
C ASP A 89 7.14 -3.27 -11.04
N ILE A 90 7.22 -2.54 -9.95
CA ILE A 90 6.30 -2.65 -8.81
C ILE A 90 5.86 -1.24 -8.41
N VAL A 91 4.57 -1.02 -8.26
CA VAL A 91 4.01 0.27 -7.81
C VAL A 91 3.30 0.07 -6.48
N THR A 92 3.54 0.98 -5.51
CA THR A 92 2.88 0.92 -4.20
C THR A 92 2.31 2.28 -3.80
N LEU A 93 1.05 2.25 -3.32
CA LEU A 93 0.27 3.44 -3.04
C LEU A 93 0.27 3.76 -1.54
N HIS A 94 0.78 4.95 -1.17
CA HIS A 94 0.86 5.45 0.20
C HIS A 94 0.41 6.91 0.30
N THR A 95 -0.43 7.34 -0.63
CA THR A 95 -1.02 8.69 -0.66
C THR A 95 -2.39 8.71 0.03
N ASN A 96 -2.82 9.89 0.47
CA ASN A 96 -4.17 10.10 0.99
C ASN A 96 -5.20 10.08 -0.15
N LEU A 97 -6.43 9.68 0.19
CA LEU A 97 -7.56 9.83 -0.70
C LEU A 97 -8.02 11.30 -0.72
N THR A 98 -8.00 11.91 -1.90
CA THR A 98 -8.51 13.25 -2.18
C THR A 98 -9.29 13.21 -3.50
N LYS A 99 -9.85 14.35 -3.93
CA LYS A 99 -10.51 14.43 -5.24
C LYS A 99 -9.57 14.12 -6.40
N GLU A 100 -8.30 14.52 -6.26
CA GLU A 100 -7.26 14.36 -7.28
C GLU A 100 -6.68 12.94 -7.33
N THR A 101 -6.69 12.23 -6.20
CA THR A 101 -6.12 10.88 -6.10
C THR A 101 -7.17 9.77 -6.23
N ARG A 102 -8.46 10.10 -6.14
CA ARG A 102 -9.55 9.13 -6.35
C ARG A 102 -9.49 8.56 -7.77
N GLY A 103 -9.42 7.23 -7.87
CA GLY A 103 -9.30 6.52 -9.14
C GLY A 103 -8.03 6.85 -9.93
N MET A 104 -6.97 7.28 -9.25
CA MET A 104 -5.70 7.62 -9.91
C MET A 104 -5.08 6.43 -10.65
N ILE A 105 -5.39 5.22 -10.21
CA ILE A 105 -5.06 3.99 -10.94
C ILE A 105 -6.34 3.45 -11.56
N SER A 106 -6.46 3.61 -12.85
CA SER A 106 -7.59 3.25 -13.71
C SER A 106 -7.11 2.59 -15.00
N ALA A 107 -8.01 2.14 -15.86
CA ALA A 107 -7.65 1.55 -17.16
C ALA A 107 -6.70 2.45 -17.96
N ALA A 108 -6.91 3.76 -17.94
CA ALA A 108 -6.07 4.72 -18.66
C ALA A 108 -4.64 4.75 -18.11
N THR A 109 -4.46 4.83 -16.77
CA THR A 109 -3.14 4.93 -16.15
C THR A 109 -2.41 3.58 -16.08
N ILE A 110 -3.11 2.47 -15.93
CA ILE A 110 -2.55 1.11 -15.99
C ILE A 110 -1.84 0.85 -17.33
N ASN A 111 -2.30 1.43 -18.42
CA ASN A 111 -1.65 1.26 -19.73
C ASN A 111 -0.22 1.82 -19.77
N TYR A 112 0.13 2.75 -18.89
CA TYR A 112 1.50 3.27 -18.76
C TYR A 112 2.39 2.40 -17.87
N MET A 113 1.84 1.46 -17.11
CA MET A 113 2.64 0.53 -16.31
C MET A 113 3.40 -0.45 -17.22
N GLN A 114 4.48 -1.04 -16.71
CA GLN A 114 5.18 -2.13 -17.38
C GLN A 114 4.26 -3.35 -17.52
N ASP A 115 4.42 -4.13 -18.59
CA ASP A 115 3.70 -5.39 -18.74
C ASP A 115 4.13 -6.38 -17.65
N GLY A 116 3.18 -6.95 -16.96
CA GLY A 116 3.45 -7.83 -15.82
C GLY A 116 3.82 -7.11 -14.52
N ALA A 117 3.69 -5.78 -14.46
CA ALA A 117 3.94 -5.02 -13.23
C ALA A 117 3.02 -5.46 -12.07
N ILE A 118 3.54 -5.36 -10.86
CA ILE A 118 2.77 -5.61 -9.63
C ILE A 118 2.28 -4.27 -9.05
N LEU A 119 1.00 -4.22 -8.69
CA LEU A 119 0.42 -3.06 -8.00
C LEU A 119 0.04 -3.41 -6.57
N ILE A 120 0.43 -2.55 -5.62
CA ILE A 120 0.12 -2.71 -4.19
C ILE A 120 -0.68 -1.50 -3.69
N ASN A 121 -1.80 -1.76 -3.04
CA ASN A 121 -2.62 -0.73 -2.41
C ASN A 121 -2.87 -1.04 -0.92
N CYS A 122 -2.12 -0.37 -0.05
CA CYS A 122 -2.36 -0.37 1.40
C CYS A 122 -2.76 1.04 1.90
N GLY A 123 -3.23 1.90 1.00
CA GLY A 123 -3.69 3.25 1.31
C GLY A 123 -5.19 3.32 1.51
N ARG A 124 -5.94 3.54 0.43
CA ARG A 124 -7.40 3.55 0.38
C ARG A 124 -7.87 2.85 -0.88
N GLY A 125 -8.95 2.06 -0.79
CA GLY A 125 -9.45 1.28 -1.92
C GLY A 125 -9.79 2.14 -3.14
N GLU A 126 -10.40 3.29 -2.91
CA GLU A 126 -10.81 4.22 -3.96
C GLU A 126 -9.65 4.95 -4.70
N LEU A 127 -8.40 4.71 -4.32
CA LEU A 127 -7.24 5.13 -5.12
C LEU A 127 -7.16 4.36 -6.44
N THR A 128 -7.77 3.18 -6.49
CA THR A 128 -7.80 2.28 -7.65
C THR A 128 -9.24 2.08 -8.12
N HIS A 129 -9.42 1.78 -9.40
CA HIS A 129 -10.71 1.38 -9.95
C HIS A 129 -10.76 -0.15 -10.03
N ALA A 130 -11.54 -0.78 -9.15
CA ALA A 130 -11.52 -2.24 -8.95
C ALA A 130 -11.77 -3.06 -10.21
N ALA A 131 -12.74 -2.66 -11.04
CA ALA A 131 -13.05 -3.34 -12.29
C ALA A 131 -11.89 -3.25 -13.32
N ASP A 132 -11.19 -2.10 -13.38
CA ASP A 132 -10.07 -1.90 -14.29
C ASP A 132 -8.87 -2.75 -13.86
N ILE A 133 -8.64 -2.88 -12.55
CA ILE A 133 -7.61 -3.77 -11.99
C ILE A 133 -7.91 -5.22 -12.37
N ALA A 134 -9.15 -5.70 -12.12
CA ALA A 134 -9.55 -7.06 -12.44
C ALA A 134 -9.37 -7.36 -13.95
N ALA A 135 -9.81 -6.47 -14.81
CA ALA A 135 -9.61 -6.59 -16.26
C ALA A 135 -8.12 -6.58 -16.66
N ALA A 136 -7.28 -5.80 -15.99
CA ALA A 136 -5.84 -5.75 -16.24
C ALA A 136 -5.13 -7.05 -15.81
N LEU A 137 -5.54 -7.64 -14.69
CA LEU A 137 -5.05 -8.95 -14.24
C LEU A 137 -5.44 -10.05 -15.22
N GLU A 138 -6.70 -10.07 -15.68
CA GLU A 138 -7.21 -11.08 -16.59
C GLU A 138 -6.45 -11.09 -17.92
N ARG A 139 -6.19 -9.92 -18.51
CA ARG A 139 -5.42 -9.80 -19.75
C ARG A 139 -3.90 -9.87 -19.59
N GLY A 140 -3.39 -10.05 -18.34
CA GLY A 140 -1.96 -10.15 -18.05
C GLY A 140 -1.19 -8.82 -18.13
N LYS A 141 -1.85 -7.68 -18.23
CA LYS A 141 -1.21 -6.35 -18.18
C LYS A 141 -0.61 -6.10 -16.80
N LEU A 142 -1.33 -6.47 -15.74
CA LEU A 142 -0.79 -6.57 -14.39
C LEU A 142 -0.40 -8.02 -14.09
N GLY A 143 0.80 -8.23 -13.58
CA GLY A 143 1.30 -9.51 -13.12
C GLY A 143 0.75 -9.90 -11.75
N GLY A 144 0.28 -8.92 -10.96
CA GLY A 144 -0.34 -9.14 -9.66
C GLY A 144 -0.90 -7.87 -9.04
N TYR A 145 -1.92 -8.05 -8.19
CA TYR A 145 -2.48 -6.98 -7.35
C TYR A 145 -2.52 -7.43 -5.90
N GLY A 146 -1.96 -6.62 -5.00
CA GLY A 146 -2.02 -6.85 -3.56
C GLY A 146 -2.67 -5.69 -2.85
N ALA A 147 -3.72 -5.94 -2.07
CA ALA A 147 -4.40 -4.88 -1.34
C ALA A 147 -4.75 -5.28 0.09
N ASP A 148 -4.68 -4.32 1.00
CA ASP A 148 -5.22 -4.45 2.36
C ASP A 148 -6.49 -3.61 2.53
N VAL A 149 -6.96 -2.99 1.46
CA VAL A 149 -8.11 -2.09 1.43
C VAL A 149 -8.92 -2.28 0.16
N LEU A 150 -10.24 -2.08 0.25
CA LEU A 150 -11.16 -2.05 -0.88
C LEU A 150 -11.98 -0.76 -0.88
N ASP A 151 -12.56 -0.42 -2.01
CA ASP A 151 -13.46 0.73 -2.18
C ASP A 151 -14.79 0.55 -1.43
N GLN A 152 -15.15 -0.70 -1.10
CA GLN A 152 -16.22 -1.05 -0.19
C GLN A 152 -15.74 -2.09 0.82
N GLU A 153 -15.87 -1.83 2.09
CA GLU A 153 -15.47 -2.69 3.20
C GLU A 153 -16.62 -2.86 4.21
N PRO A 154 -17.17 -4.10 4.42
CA PRO A 154 -16.83 -5.34 3.71
C PRO A 154 -17.30 -5.33 2.24
N PRO A 155 -16.59 -6.03 1.33
CA PRO A 155 -16.95 -6.10 -0.07
C PRO A 155 -18.24 -6.93 -0.29
N PRO A 156 -19.07 -6.57 -1.29
CA PRO A 156 -20.15 -7.43 -1.73
C PRO A 156 -19.62 -8.71 -2.37
N ALA A 157 -20.44 -9.75 -2.43
CA ALA A 157 -20.02 -11.07 -2.91
C ALA A 157 -19.60 -11.07 -4.40
N ASP A 158 -20.08 -10.14 -5.18
CA ASP A 158 -19.78 -9.95 -6.60
C ASP A 158 -18.69 -8.90 -6.86
N HIS A 159 -17.96 -8.48 -5.83
CA HIS A 159 -16.88 -7.50 -5.98
C HIS A 159 -15.82 -8.01 -6.96
N PRO A 160 -15.43 -7.22 -8.01
CA PRO A 160 -14.63 -7.69 -9.15
C PRO A 160 -13.24 -8.23 -8.80
N LEU A 161 -12.67 -7.86 -7.65
CA LEU A 161 -11.38 -8.35 -7.20
C LEU A 161 -11.45 -9.65 -6.40
N LEU A 162 -12.63 -10.08 -5.94
CA LEU A 162 -12.79 -11.35 -5.25
C LEU A 162 -12.65 -12.50 -6.25
N GLY A 163 -11.68 -13.37 -6.02
CA GLY A 163 -11.38 -14.48 -6.94
C GLY A 163 -10.62 -14.07 -8.21
N ALA A 164 -10.23 -12.81 -8.38
CA ALA A 164 -9.40 -12.39 -9.49
C ALA A 164 -8.04 -13.10 -9.47
N LYS A 165 -7.53 -13.43 -10.66
CA LYS A 165 -6.24 -14.10 -10.82
C LYS A 165 -5.09 -13.23 -10.29
N ASN A 166 -4.12 -13.85 -9.62
CA ASN A 166 -2.95 -13.16 -9.05
C ASN A 166 -3.31 -11.94 -8.19
N CYS A 167 -4.43 -12.04 -7.46
CA CYS A 167 -4.95 -11.02 -6.57
C CYS A 167 -4.90 -11.50 -5.11
N ILE A 168 -4.27 -10.72 -4.24
CA ILE A 168 -4.22 -10.99 -2.79
C ILE A 168 -4.86 -9.83 -2.07
N ILE A 169 -5.94 -10.10 -1.35
CA ILE A 169 -6.65 -9.11 -0.55
C ILE A 169 -6.67 -9.55 0.91
N THR A 170 -6.33 -8.64 1.80
CA THR A 170 -6.44 -8.81 3.25
C THR A 170 -7.48 -7.83 3.81
N PRO A 171 -8.19 -8.18 4.90
CA PRO A 171 -9.35 -7.42 5.35
C PRO A 171 -8.96 -6.23 6.25
N HIS A 172 -8.17 -5.30 5.72
CA HIS A 172 -7.73 -4.06 6.38
C HIS A 172 -7.06 -4.32 7.74
N VAL A 173 -6.03 -5.18 7.71
CA VAL A 173 -5.34 -5.69 8.91
C VAL A 173 -3.91 -5.17 9.08
N GLY A 174 -3.48 -4.20 8.28
CA GLY A 174 -2.11 -3.69 8.30
C GLY A 174 -1.62 -3.19 9.67
N SER A 175 -2.55 -2.72 10.52
CA SER A 175 -2.26 -2.30 11.88
C SER A 175 -2.72 -3.31 12.97
N ARG A 176 -3.21 -4.49 12.59
CA ARG A 176 -3.79 -5.48 13.49
C ARG A 176 -2.76 -6.47 14.02
N THR A 177 -1.81 -6.00 14.85
CA THR A 177 -0.96 -6.85 15.69
C THR A 177 -1.28 -6.62 17.14
N PHE A 178 -0.98 -7.58 18.02
CA PHE A 178 -1.19 -7.43 19.45
C PHE A 178 -0.51 -6.17 20.00
N GLU A 179 0.73 -5.92 19.60
CA GLU A 179 1.53 -4.77 20.02
C GLU A 179 0.96 -3.45 19.48
N SER A 180 0.50 -3.44 18.24
CA SER A 180 -0.07 -2.23 17.62
C SER A 180 -1.42 -1.87 18.24
N VAL A 181 -2.29 -2.85 18.48
CA VAL A 181 -3.59 -2.66 19.15
C VAL A 181 -3.39 -2.13 20.54
N GLN A 182 -2.43 -2.69 21.30
CA GLN A 182 -2.11 -2.21 22.66
C GLN A 182 -1.60 -0.77 22.63
N ARG A 183 -0.67 -0.42 21.72
CA ARG A 183 -0.19 0.97 21.58
C ARG A 183 -1.30 1.95 21.22
N GLN A 184 -2.19 1.57 20.30
CA GLN A 184 -3.32 2.41 19.90
C GLN A 184 -4.28 2.65 21.06
N ALA A 185 -4.64 1.60 21.81
CA ALA A 185 -5.52 1.70 22.98
C ALA A 185 -4.88 2.57 24.08
N SER A 186 -3.61 2.34 24.40
CA SER A 186 -2.89 3.13 25.40
C SER A 186 -2.79 4.60 25.02
N MET A 187 -2.49 4.91 23.74
CA MET A 187 -2.42 6.30 23.28
C MET A 187 -3.79 6.97 23.29
N ALA A 188 -4.86 6.28 22.89
CA ALA A 188 -6.21 6.82 22.94
C ALA A 188 -6.63 7.13 24.37
N THR A 189 -6.35 6.22 25.31
CA THR A 189 -6.63 6.43 26.75
C THR A 189 -5.83 7.61 27.29
N GLN A 190 -4.53 7.70 26.97
CA GLN A 190 -3.70 8.80 27.45
C GLN A 190 -4.17 10.15 26.89
N ASN A 191 -4.57 10.21 25.61
CA ASN A 191 -5.14 11.42 25.03
C ASN A 191 -6.42 11.86 25.77
N LEU A 192 -7.30 10.92 26.10
CA LEU A 192 -8.50 11.21 26.89
C LEU A 192 -8.15 11.74 28.28
N VAL A 193 -7.22 11.09 28.99
CA VAL A 193 -6.78 11.52 30.33
C VAL A 193 -6.18 12.93 30.28
N ASN A 194 -5.33 13.22 29.28
CA ASN A 194 -4.76 14.55 29.13
C ASN A 194 -5.85 15.61 28.92
N LEU A 195 -6.81 15.34 28.04
CA LEU A 195 -7.93 16.28 27.81
C LEU A 195 -8.77 16.51 29.07
N LEU A 196 -9.05 15.48 29.87
CA LEU A 196 -9.76 15.62 31.14
C LEU A 196 -9.01 16.46 32.15
N LYS A 197 -7.67 16.48 32.10
CA LYS A 197 -6.80 17.33 32.91
C LYS A 197 -6.61 18.75 32.35
N GLY A 198 -7.21 19.10 31.22
CA GLY A 198 -6.99 20.38 30.55
C GLY A 198 -5.65 20.44 29.80
N GLU A 199 -5.01 19.30 29.56
CA GLU A 199 -3.75 19.18 28.82
C GLU A 199 -3.97 18.85 27.35
N LYS A 200 -3.00 19.17 26.47
CA LYS A 200 -3.08 18.81 25.06
C LYS A 200 -2.94 17.30 24.86
N ALA A 201 -3.71 16.77 23.89
CA ALA A 201 -3.56 15.38 23.46
C ALA A 201 -2.19 15.15 22.78
N LEU A 202 -1.62 13.96 22.96
CA LEU A 202 -0.33 13.57 22.36
C LEU A 202 -0.39 13.51 20.82
N ALA A 203 -1.57 13.20 20.27
CA ALA A 203 -1.80 13.04 18.84
C ALA A 203 -3.03 13.84 18.39
N GLN A 204 -3.00 15.15 18.61
CA GLN A 204 -4.05 16.07 18.20
C GLN A 204 -3.95 16.33 16.70
N VAL A 205 -5.10 16.30 16.01
CA VAL A 205 -5.22 16.50 14.55
C VAL A 205 -5.88 17.82 14.15
N ASN A 206 -6.30 18.61 15.13
CA ASN A 206 -6.90 19.93 14.97
C ASN A 206 -6.27 20.92 15.95
N ASP A 207 -6.51 22.23 15.73
CA ASP A 207 -5.97 23.32 16.57
C ASP A 207 -6.93 23.76 17.67
N VAL A 208 -7.82 22.89 18.11
CA VAL A 208 -8.74 23.18 19.23
C VAL A 208 -7.99 23.12 20.55
N GLU A 209 -8.09 24.19 21.33
CA GLU A 209 -7.50 24.20 22.68
C GLU A 209 -8.23 23.18 23.59
N PRO A 210 -7.51 22.53 24.53
CA PRO A 210 -8.14 21.61 25.44
C PRO A 210 -9.20 22.30 26.30
N PRO A 211 -10.25 21.58 26.74
CA PRO A 211 -11.24 22.13 27.67
C PRO A 211 -10.60 22.43 29.01
N ALA A 212 -11.32 23.18 29.87
CA ALA A 212 -10.92 23.30 31.27
C ALA A 212 -10.83 21.90 31.93
N ALA A 213 -9.88 21.75 32.87
CA ALA A 213 -9.70 20.49 33.56
C ALA A 213 -11.02 20.05 34.26
N LEU A 214 -11.35 18.76 34.07
CA LEU A 214 -12.52 18.14 34.70
C LEU A 214 -12.15 17.23 35.87
N ILE A 215 -10.88 16.89 36.02
CA ILE A 215 -10.33 16.05 37.10
C ILE A 215 -8.99 16.60 37.62
#